data_ac9a4c278f03e889f28fd35a8ed4f8a6
#
_entry.id   ac9a4c278f03e889f28fd35a8ed4f8a6
#
_cell.length_a   1.000
_cell.length_b   1.000
_cell.length_c   1.000
_cell.angle_alpha   90.00
_cell.angle_beta   90.00
_cell.angle_gamma   90.00
#
_symmetry.space_group_name_H-M   'P 1'
#
loop_
_entity.id
_entity.type
_entity.pdbx_description
1 polymer ?
#
loop_
_entity_poly.entity_id
_entity_poly.type
_entity_poly.pdbx_seq_one_letter_code
_entity_poly.pdbx_strand_id
1 'polypeptide(L)'
;MDKEEVVSKNFIEKIIDQDLAEGKYKKIATRFPPEPNGYLHIGHAKSILLNYGLAKKYNGTFNLRFDDTNPMKEKTEFVESIVSDVEWLGAKYDGDIKFASNYFDQMYEAAVLLIKKGKAYVCDLSPEQIREYRGTLTEPGKDSPYRNRSIEENLDLFERMKNGEFEDGSKVLRAKIDMASSNINMRDPIIYRVARMTHHNTGDKWCIYPMYDFAHPIEDAIEGITHSICTLEFEDHRPLYDWVVQEIGYEHPPKQIEFAKLYLTNVITGKRYIKRLVDEGIVDGWDDPRLVTIAALRRRGFTPESIKSFMELVGVTKSNSSNDYAMLEYCIRNDLKPKAPRVMAVLDPIKLVIDNYPEGQVEYLDAMVNMENPDLGYEKVPFERELWIDRDDFMEEPPKKYFRLFPGNEVRLMNAYFVKCVDFEKDENGKVTVVHCTYDPITKNGTGFTGRKVKGTIHWVPVHHCKKVTARLYENLVDEEKGVYNEDGSLNLNPNSLTVIEDCYVEPAIEKYKPGDSFQFVRNGYFCIDTKDSTDDHFVFNRIVSLKSSFKLPKK
;
A
#
# COMPACT_ATOMS: atom_id res chain seq x y z
N MET A 1 -7.00 -6.07 -39.32
CA MET A 1 -6.39 -7.24 -38.65
C MET A 1 -5.60 -6.68 -37.47
N ASP A 2 -6.25 -6.56 -36.34
CA ASP A 2 -5.64 -6.11 -35.11
C ASP A 2 -4.63 -7.18 -34.66
N LYS A 3 -3.37 -6.79 -34.55
CA LYS A 3 -2.36 -7.61 -33.89
C LYS A 3 -2.74 -7.65 -32.42
N GLU A 4 -3.41 -8.72 -31.97
CA GLU A 4 -3.45 -9.03 -30.55
C GLU A 4 -2.00 -9.05 -30.05
N GLU A 5 -1.65 -8.06 -29.21
CA GLU A 5 -0.40 -8.11 -28.44
C GLU A 5 -0.46 -9.37 -27.60
N VAL A 6 0.32 -10.37 -27.98
CA VAL A 6 0.48 -11.60 -27.17
C VAL A 6 1.19 -11.19 -25.89
N VAL A 7 0.39 -10.88 -24.86
CA VAL A 7 0.91 -10.61 -23.52
C VAL A 7 1.63 -11.86 -23.05
N SER A 8 2.95 -11.76 -22.88
CA SER A 8 3.80 -12.85 -22.43
C SER A 8 3.33 -13.37 -21.07
N LYS A 9 2.94 -14.65 -20.99
CA LYS A 9 2.55 -15.31 -19.74
C LYS A 9 3.72 -15.38 -18.77
N ASN A 10 3.47 -15.03 -17.51
CA ASN A 10 4.45 -15.23 -16.45
C ASN A 10 4.65 -16.74 -16.12
N PHE A 11 5.66 -17.04 -15.30
CA PHE A 11 6.01 -18.44 -15.02
C PHE A 11 4.91 -19.18 -14.23
N ILE A 12 4.12 -18.50 -13.38
CA ILE A 12 3.00 -19.10 -12.62
C ILE A 12 1.88 -19.50 -13.59
N GLU A 13 1.55 -18.61 -14.53
CA GLU A 13 0.55 -18.90 -15.56
C GLU A 13 0.95 -20.11 -16.42
N LYS A 14 2.23 -20.24 -16.74
CA LYS A 14 2.73 -21.42 -17.48
C LYS A 14 2.58 -22.72 -16.67
N ILE A 15 2.83 -22.68 -15.36
CA ILE A 15 2.62 -23.81 -14.46
C ILE A 15 1.13 -24.18 -14.41
N ILE A 16 0.24 -23.19 -14.25
CA ILE A 16 -1.21 -23.41 -14.22
C ILE A 16 -1.70 -24.03 -15.53
N ASP A 17 -1.25 -23.49 -16.68
CA ASP A 17 -1.61 -24.02 -18.01
C ASP A 17 -1.21 -25.49 -18.15
N GLN A 18 -0.01 -25.83 -17.69
CA GLN A 18 0.49 -27.21 -17.71
C GLN A 18 -0.34 -28.13 -16.80
N ASP A 19 -0.59 -27.72 -15.55
CA ASP A 19 -1.35 -28.51 -14.58
C ASP A 19 -2.81 -28.75 -15.04
N LEU A 20 -3.42 -27.76 -15.72
CA LEU A 20 -4.74 -27.92 -16.34
C LEU A 20 -4.71 -28.84 -17.55
N ALA A 21 -3.71 -28.72 -18.42
CA ALA A 21 -3.54 -29.59 -19.62
C ALA A 21 -3.29 -31.04 -19.23
N GLU A 22 -2.57 -31.28 -18.13
CA GLU A 22 -2.32 -32.62 -17.58
C GLU A 22 -3.52 -33.18 -16.79
N GLY A 23 -4.58 -32.38 -16.60
CA GLY A 23 -5.77 -32.79 -15.87
C GLY A 23 -5.60 -32.93 -14.35
N LYS A 24 -4.52 -32.37 -13.78
CA LYS A 24 -4.27 -32.39 -12.33
C LYS A 24 -5.36 -31.69 -11.56
N TYR A 25 -5.85 -30.59 -12.10
CA TYR A 25 -6.95 -29.81 -11.52
C TYR A 25 -8.01 -29.50 -12.58
N LYS A 26 -9.28 -29.50 -12.16
CA LYS A 26 -10.42 -29.15 -13.03
C LYS A 26 -10.70 -27.64 -12.99
N LYS A 27 -10.41 -26.99 -11.90
CA LYS A 27 -10.65 -25.58 -11.65
C LYS A 27 -9.55 -25.03 -10.77
N ILE A 28 -9.17 -23.78 -10.99
CA ILE A 28 -8.15 -23.11 -10.19
C ILE A 28 -8.76 -22.52 -8.93
N ALA A 29 -8.10 -22.71 -7.80
CA ALA A 29 -8.44 -22.08 -6.53
C ALA A 29 -7.15 -21.50 -5.90
N THR A 30 -7.20 -20.22 -5.60
CA THR A 30 -6.12 -19.46 -4.94
C THR A 30 -6.63 -18.83 -3.65
N ARG A 31 -5.75 -18.29 -2.84
CA ARG A 31 -6.11 -17.61 -1.58
C ARG A 31 -5.10 -16.53 -1.21
N PHE A 32 -5.56 -15.59 -0.39
CA PHE A 32 -4.70 -14.68 0.38
C PHE A 32 -4.86 -15.02 1.86
N PRO A 33 -3.79 -15.49 2.56
CA PRO A 33 -3.85 -15.97 3.93
C PRO A 33 -3.12 -15.05 4.91
N PRO A 34 -3.59 -13.83 5.20
CA PRO A 34 -2.88 -12.92 6.10
C PRO A 34 -2.99 -13.36 7.56
N GLU A 35 -1.92 -13.13 8.34
CA GLU A 35 -2.02 -13.13 9.80
C GLU A 35 -2.69 -11.83 10.27
N PRO A 36 -3.71 -11.88 11.17
CA PRO A 36 -4.37 -10.68 11.69
C PRO A 36 -3.56 -9.99 12.81
N ASN A 37 -2.32 -9.62 12.51
CA ASN A 37 -1.33 -9.10 13.46
C ASN A 37 -0.78 -7.71 13.09
N GLY A 38 -1.45 -6.98 12.18
CA GLY A 38 -1.10 -5.62 11.76
C GLY A 38 -1.73 -5.25 10.42
N TYR A 39 -1.56 -3.99 10.04
CA TYR A 39 -2.04 -3.45 8.78
C TYR A 39 -1.27 -4.01 7.59
N LEU A 40 -1.96 -4.15 6.46
CA LEU A 40 -1.34 -4.52 5.20
C LEU A 40 -0.53 -3.36 4.62
N HIS A 41 0.53 -3.70 3.89
CA HIS A 41 1.33 -2.73 3.14
C HIS A 41 1.36 -3.10 1.65
N ILE A 42 1.95 -2.23 0.84
CA ILE A 42 2.00 -2.38 -0.62
C ILE A 42 2.56 -3.75 -1.09
N GLY A 43 3.44 -4.37 -0.32
CA GLY A 43 3.93 -5.73 -0.61
C GLY A 43 2.83 -6.79 -0.59
N HIS A 44 1.87 -6.66 0.34
CA HIS A 44 0.69 -7.53 0.40
C HIS A 44 -0.25 -7.31 -0.79
N ALA A 45 -0.36 -6.06 -1.29
CA ALA A 45 -1.16 -5.77 -2.48
C ALA A 45 -0.69 -6.59 -3.70
N LYS A 46 0.62 -6.82 -3.85
CA LYS A 46 1.17 -7.70 -4.91
C LYS A 46 0.61 -9.12 -4.80
N SER A 47 0.61 -9.70 -3.60
CA SER A 47 0.09 -11.06 -3.37
C SER A 47 -1.42 -11.13 -3.60
N ILE A 48 -2.18 -10.15 -3.10
CA ILE A 48 -3.64 -10.09 -3.25
C ILE A 48 -4.00 -10.02 -4.74
N LEU A 49 -3.43 -9.07 -5.47
CA LEU A 49 -3.74 -8.83 -6.88
C LEU A 49 -3.28 -9.98 -7.77
N LEU A 50 -2.16 -10.64 -7.43
CA LEU A 50 -1.69 -11.82 -8.15
C LEU A 50 -2.66 -13.00 -7.98
N ASN A 51 -3.00 -13.36 -6.75
CA ASN A 51 -3.88 -14.50 -6.46
C ASN A 51 -5.29 -14.28 -7.03
N TYR A 52 -5.84 -13.08 -6.81
CA TYR A 52 -7.15 -12.69 -7.36
C TYR A 52 -7.13 -12.66 -8.89
N GLY A 53 -6.10 -12.05 -9.49
CA GLY A 53 -5.96 -11.94 -10.94
C GLY A 53 -5.87 -13.31 -11.63
N LEU A 54 -5.13 -14.26 -11.05
CA LEU A 54 -5.05 -15.63 -11.54
C LEU A 54 -6.41 -16.34 -11.44
N ALA A 55 -7.10 -16.25 -10.29
CA ALA A 55 -8.43 -16.83 -10.13
C ALA A 55 -9.38 -16.29 -11.20
N LYS A 56 -9.41 -14.97 -11.41
CA LYS A 56 -10.24 -14.34 -12.45
C LYS A 56 -9.89 -14.80 -13.86
N LYS A 57 -8.60 -14.82 -14.20
CA LYS A 57 -8.12 -15.20 -15.53
C LYS A 57 -8.50 -16.63 -15.92
N TYR A 58 -8.49 -17.53 -14.96
CA TYR A 58 -8.78 -18.96 -15.17
C TYR A 58 -10.21 -19.37 -14.74
N ASN A 59 -11.13 -18.42 -14.54
CA ASN A 59 -12.49 -18.66 -14.07
C ASN A 59 -12.54 -19.53 -12.79
N GLY A 60 -11.57 -19.32 -11.94
CA GLY A 60 -11.37 -20.01 -10.67
C GLY A 60 -12.03 -19.33 -9.49
N THR A 61 -11.57 -19.68 -8.29
CA THR A 61 -11.99 -19.08 -7.02
C THR A 61 -10.82 -18.46 -6.28
N PHE A 62 -11.10 -17.39 -5.53
CA PHE A 62 -10.15 -16.68 -4.67
C PHE A 62 -10.70 -16.61 -3.25
N ASN A 63 -10.02 -17.22 -2.29
CA ASN A 63 -10.41 -17.23 -0.88
C ASN A 63 -9.64 -16.18 -0.09
N LEU A 64 -10.32 -15.57 0.90
CA LEU A 64 -9.69 -14.82 1.98
C LEU A 64 -9.72 -15.68 3.25
N ARG A 65 -8.54 -16.06 3.76
CA ARG A 65 -8.39 -16.85 4.98
C ARG A 65 -7.42 -16.18 5.93
N PHE A 66 -7.85 -15.91 7.15
CA PHE A 66 -6.97 -15.45 8.20
C PHE A 66 -6.19 -16.60 8.81
N ASP A 67 -4.85 -16.50 8.81
CA ASP A 67 -4.00 -17.39 9.56
C ASP A 67 -3.96 -16.92 11.03
N ASP A 68 -4.91 -17.39 11.81
CA ASP A 68 -5.08 -17.11 13.22
C ASP A 68 -4.62 -18.28 14.12
N THR A 69 -3.49 -18.89 13.75
CA THR A 69 -2.88 -19.99 14.51
C THR A 69 -2.12 -19.53 15.76
N ASN A 70 -1.79 -18.25 15.85
CA ASN A 70 -1.02 -17.68 16.96
C ASN A 70 -1.82 -16.72 17.83
N PRO A 71 -2.42 -17.18 18.96
CA PRO A 71 -3.31 -16.38 19.79
C PRO A 71 -2.65 -15.14 20.43
N MET A 72 -1.31 -15.07 20.47
CA MET A 72 -0.58 -13.96 21.11
C MET A 72 -0.62 -12.63 20.35
N LYS A 73 -0.95 -12.62 19.06
CA LYS A 73 -0.74 -11.46 18.17
C LYS A 73 -1.99 -10.98 17.48
N GLU A 74 -3.10 -11.68 17.64
CA GLU A 74 -4.31 -11.51 16.84
C GLU A 74 -5.28 -10.51 17.46
N LYS A 75 -5.82 -9.59 16.66
CA LYS A 75 -6.80 -8.59 17.07
C LYS A 75 -7.87 -8.40 16.01
N THR A 76 -9.12 -8.27 16.44
CA THR A 76 -10.28 -8.02 15.57
C THR A 76 -10.11 -6.75 14.72
N GLU A 77 -9.51 -5.71 15.25
CA GLU A 77 -9.19 -4.47 14.52
C GLU A 77 -8.40 -4.75 13.22
N PHE A 78 -7.43 -5.65 13.28
CA PHE A 78 -6.62 -5.98 12.11
C PHE A 78 -7.40 -6.79 11.08
N VAL A 79 -8.32 -7.67 11.52
CA VAL A 79 -9.22 -8.40 10.61
C VAL A 79 -10.06 -7.41 9.80
N GLU A 80 -10.71 -6.46 10.45
CA GLU A 80 -11.54 -5.44 9.79
C GLU A 80 -10.74 -4.58 8.80
N SER A 81 -9.56 -4.13 9.21
CA SER A 81 -8.66 -3.35 8.35
C SER A 81 -8.23 -4.15 7.10
N ILE A 82 -7.85 -5.41 7.28
CA ILE A 82 -7.42 -6.28 6.17
C ILE A 82 -8.56 -6.53 5.18
N VAL A 83 -9.76 -6.82 5.67
CA VAL A 83 -10.95 -7.00 4.81
C VAL A 83 -11.20 -5.73 3.99
N SER A 84 -11.21 -4.57 4.65
CA SER A 84 -11.40 -3.28 3.99
C SER A 84 -10.33 -3.02 2.92
N ASP A 85 -9.09 -3.38 3.16
CA ASP A 85 -7.98 -3.20 2.22
C ASP A 85 -8.10 -4.12 1.00
N VAL A 86 -8.48 -5.40 1.20
CA VAL A 86 -8.72 -6.37 0.11
C VAL A 86 -9.88 -5.90 -0.77
N GLU A 87 -10.97 -5.45 -0.17
CA GLU A 87 -12.14 -4.94 -0.90
C GLU A 87 -11.82 -3.64 -1.64
N TRP A 88 -11.07 -2.72 -1.01
CA TRP A 88 -10.64 -1.48 -1.66
C TRP A 88 -9.76 -1.74 -2.90
N LEU A 89 -8.88 -2.74 -2.87
CA LEU A 89 -8.10 -3.17 -4.04
C LEU A 89 -8.96 -3.78 -5.16
N GLY A 90 -10.26 -3.99 -4.91
CA GLY A 90 -11.20 -4.61 -5.85
C GLY A 90 -11.08 -6.12 -5.94
N ALA A 91 -10.37 -6.75 -5.00
CA ALA A 91 -10.23 -8.21 -4.93
C ALA A 91 -11.45 -8.81 -4.19
N LYS A 92 -12.40 -9.32 -4.95
CA LYS A 92 -13.58 -9.98 -4.40
C LYS A 92 -13.26 -11.44 -4.11
N TYR A 93 -13.36 -11.83 -2.84
CA TYR A 93 -13.22 -13.22 -2.42
C TYR A 93 -14.53 -13.99 -2.57
N ASP A 94 -14.43 -15.30 -2.76
CA ASP A 94 -15.54 -16.20 -2.94
C ASP A 94 -15.99 -16.80 -1.60
N GLY A 95 -17.29 -16.78 -1.36
CA GLY A 95 -17.89 -17.32 -0.12
C GLY A 95 -17.58 -16.48 1.12
N ASP A 96 -17.61 -17.12 2.28
CA ASP A 96 -17.36 -16.49 3.56
C ASP A 96 -15.86 -16.36 3.85
N ILE A 97 -15.50 -15.37 4.69
CA ILE A 97 -14.17 -15.24 5.24
C ILE A 97 -13.85 -16.48 6.09
N LYS A 98 -12.68 -17.06 5.86
CA LYS A 98 -12.21 -18.27 6.53
C LYS A 98 -11.15 -17.93 7.57
N PHE A 99 -11.04 -18.80 8.57
CA PHE A 99 -10.03 -18.71 9.61
C PHE A 99 -9.36 -20.07 9.80
N ALA A 100 -8.05 -20.06 10.03
CA ALA A 100 -7.29 -21.28 10.34
C ALA A 100 -7.91 -22.02 11.56
N SER A 101 -8.36 -21.26 12.55
CA SER A 101 -9.03 -21.79 13.75
C SER A 101 -10.34 -22.55 13.47
N ASN A 102 -10.96 -22.37 12.32
CA ASN A 102 -12.12 -23.18 11.91
C ASN A 102 -11.74 -24.65 11.67
N TYR A 103 -10.46 -24.92 11.44
CA TYR A 103 -9.93 -26.25 11.09
C TYR A 103 -9.09 -26.89 12.21
N PHE A 104 -9.09 -26.33 13.42
CA PHE A 104 -8.28 -26.86 14.53
C PHE A 104 -8.63 -28.29 14.90
N ASP A 105 -9.89 -28.69 14.83
CA ASP A 105 -10.28 -30.09 15.06
C ASP A 105 -9.67 -31.04 14.00
N GLN A 106 -9.73 -30.67 12.72
CA GLN A 106 -9.13 -31.45 11.63
C GLN A 106 -7.60 -31.48 11.71
N MET A 107 -6.97 -30.37 12.12
CA MET A 107 -5.52 -30.32 12.32
C MET A 107 -5.10 -31.22 13.49
N TYR A 108 -5.86 -31.27 14.55
CA TYR A 108 -5.61 -32.21 15.66
C TYR A 108 -5.72 -33.67 15.20
N GLU A 109 -6.77 -34.02 14.43
CA GLU A 109 -6.94 -35.36 13.87
C GLU A 109 -5.80 -35.72 12.91
N ALA A 110 -5.33 -34.77 12.08
CA ALA A 110 -4.18 -34.96 11.22
C ALA A 110 -2.88 -35.23 12.02
N ALA A 111 -2.67 -34.52 13.13
CA ALA A 111 -1.54 -34.78 14.02
C ALA A 111 -1.61 -36.15 14.68
N VAL A 112 -2.79 -36.57 15.13
CA VAL A 112 -3.03 -37.95 15.66
C VAL A 112 -2.74 -39.00 14.58
N LEU A 113 -3.14 -38.76 13.34
CA LEU A 113 -2.84 -39.66 12.21
C LEU A 113 -1.33 -39.80 11.99
N LEU A 114 -0.56 -38.69 12.05
CA LEU A 114 0.90 -38.74 11.92
C LEU A 114 1.54 -39.54 13.07
N ILE A 115 1.06 -39.40 14.31
CA ILE A 115 1.53 -40.20 15.45
C ILE A 115 1.26 -41.69 15.19
N LYS A 116 0.04 -42.06 14.76
CA LYS A 116 -0.32 -43.46 14.44
C LYS A 116 0.53 -44.06 13.34
N LYS A 117 0.99 -43.23 12.40
CA LYS A 117 1.93 -43.64 11.34
C LYS A 117 3.39 -43.70 11.81
N GLY A 118 3.68 -43.35 13.05
CA GLY A 118 5.06 -43.22 13.53
C GLY A 118 5.83 -42.04 12.93
N LYS A 119 5.12 -41.02 12.43
CA LYS A 119 5.66 -39.84 11.73
C LYS A 119 5.66 -38.57 12.60
N ALA A 120 5.24 -38.67 13.85
CA ALA A 120 5.31 -37.59 14.84
C ALA A 120 5.52 -38.14 16.24
N TYR A 121 6.17 -37.36 17.10
CA TYR A 121 6.45 -37.72 18.48
C TYR A 121 6.40 -36.52 19.41
N VAL A 122 6.00 -36.73 20.66
CA VAL A 122 6.05 -35.72 21.71
C VAL A 122 7.48 -35.59 22.23
N CYS A 123 7.98 -34.37 22.31
CA CYS A 123 9.34 -34.05 22.72
C CYS A 123 9.31 -33.14 23.96
N ASP A 124 10.11 -33.50 24.99
CA ASP A 124 10.20 -32.74 26.24
C ASP A 124 11.42 -31.82 26.29
N LEU A 125 12.17 -31.69 25.22
CA LEU A 125 13.29 -30.73 25.12
C LEU A 125 12.77 -29.29 25.19
N SER A 126 13.52 -28.44 25.91
CA SER A 126 13.25 -27.00 25.92
C SER A 126 13.51 -26.36 24.54
N PRO A 127 12.98 -25.15 24.26
CA PRO A 127 13.26 -24.44 23.03
C PRO A 127 14.77 -24.27 22.74
N GLU A 128 15.57 -24.04 23.78
CA GLU A 128 17.04 -23.90 23.69
C GLU A 128 17.68 -25.23 23.29
N GLN A 129 17.27 -26.33 23.95
CA GLN A 129 17.75 -27.67 23.64
C GLN A 129 17.35 -28.10 22.22
N ILE A 130 16.12 -27.82 21.77
CA ILE A 130 15.68 -28.10 20.40
C ILE A 130 16.55 -27.36 19.40
N ARG A 131 16.88 -26.09 19.68
CA ARG A 131 17.76 -25.29 18.82
C ARG A 131 19.18 -25.88 18.76
N GLU A 132 19.72 -26.31 19.88
CA GLU A 132 21.04 -26.97 19.96
C GLU A 132 21.02 -28.29 19.17
N TYR A 133 20.04 -29.17 19.42
CA TYR A 133 19.93 -30.46 18.75
C TYR A 133 19.69 -30.36 17.25
N ARG A 134 19.05 -29.28 16.79
CA ARG A 134 18.81 -29.03 15.36
C ARG A 134 20.11 -28.81 14.57
N GLY A 135 21.19 -28.38 15.22
CA GLY A 135 22.47 -28.07 14.57
C GLY A 135 22.44 -26.79 13.76
N THR A 136 23.38 -26.66 12.83
CA THR A 136 23.58 -25.46 11.98
C THR A 136 23.43 -25.81 10.49
N LEU A 137 23.60 -24.83 9.62
CA LEU A 137 23.61 -25.07 8.18
C LEU A 137 24.76 -25.99 7.72
N THR A 138 25.86 -26.01 8.47
CA THR A 138 27.06 -26.78 8.14
C THR A 138 27.23 -28.03 9.00
N GLU A 139 26.46 -28.17 10.08
CA GLU A 139 26.52 -29.30 10.99
C GLU A 139 25.14 -29.97 11.06
N PRO A 140 25.08 -31.31 10.93
CA PRO A 140 23.81 -32.05 11.06
C PRO A 140 23.23 -31.92 12.47
N GLY A 141 21.92 -32.14 12.58
CA GLY A 141 21.27 -32.24 13.85
C GLY A 141 21.50 -33.57 14.56
N LYS A 142 21.07 -33.64 15.81
CA LYS A 142 21.10 -34.83 16.67
C LYS A 142 19.67 -35.27 16.97
N ASP A 143 19.44 -36.59 17.02
CA ASP A 143 18.16 -37.14 17.40
C ASP A 143 17.82 -36.75 18.83
N SER A 144 16.56 -36.35 19.07
CA SER A 144 16.04 -36.16 20.41
C SER A 144 16.00 -37.49 21.19
N PRO A 145 16.30 -37.49 22.50
CA PRO A 145 16.10 -38.66 23.35
C PRO A 145 14.66 -39.23 23.30
N TYR A 146 13.71 -38.40 22.91
CA TYR A 146 12.28 -38.74 22.85
C TYR A 146 11.80 -39.20 21.48
N ARG A 147 12.67 -39.19 20.49
CA ARG A 147 12.34 -39.46 19.06
C ARG A 147 11.76 -40.87 18.86
N ASN A 148 12.13 -41.83 19.70
CA ASN A 148 11.74 -43.22 19.55
C ASN A 148 10.73 -43.68 20.60
N ARG A 149 9.98 -42.77 21.23
CA ARG A 149 8.80 -43.10 22.04
C ARG A 149 7.83 -43.97 21.23
N SER A 150 7.14 -44.89 21.94
CA SER A 150 6.12 -45.71 21.27
C SER A 150 4.93 -44.87 20.79
N ILE A 151 4.20 -45.40 19.82
CA ILE A 151 3.01 -44.75 19.28
C ILE A 151 1.98 -44.52 20.40
N GLU A 152 1.78 -45.51 21.27
CA GLU A 152 0.84 -45.47 22.39
C GLU A 152 1.20 -44.37 23.39
N GLU A 153 2.49 -44.26 23.76
CA GLU A 153 2.97 -43.20 24.65
C GLU A 153 2.79 -41.82 24.03
N ASN A 154 3.11 -41.66 22.74
CA ASN A 154 2.93 -40.37 22.03
C ASN A 154 1.45 -39.97 21.93
N LEU A 155 0.53 -40.92 21.72
CA LEU A 155 -0.91 -40.65 21.69
C LEU A 155 -1.42 -40.20 23.05
N ASP A 156 -1.03 -40.90 24.15
CA ASP A 156 -1.37 -40.53 25.52
C ASP A 156 -0.86 -39.10 25.85
N LEU A 157 0.41 -38.85 25.59
CA LEU A 157 1.01 -37.55 25.89
C LEU A 157 0.37 -36.41 25.06
N PHE A 158 0.06 -36.63 23.78
CA PHE A 158 -0.55 -35.61 22.97
C PHE A 158 -1.99 -35.29 23.38
N GLU A 159 -2.78 -36.29 23.80
CA GLU A 159 -4.10 -36.09 24.38
C GLU A 159 -4.01 -35.32 25.70
N ARG A 160 -3.06 -35.61 26.55
CA ARG A 160 -2.82 -34.89 27.81
C ARG A 160 -2.34 -33.48 27.60
N MET A 161 -1.56 -33.20 26.52
CA MET A 161 -1.23 -31.85 26.09
C MET A 161 -2.50 -31.06 25.75
N LYS A 162 -3.42 -31.67 24.98
CA LYS A 162 -4.71 -31.05 24.63
C LYS A 162 -5.56 -30.78 25.88
N ASN A 163 -5.53 -31.68 26.87
CA ASN A 163 -6.30 -31.56 28.10
C ASN A 163 -5.69 -30.56 29.10
N GLY A 164 -4.58 -29.89 28.77
CA GLY A 164 -3.98 -28.85 29.60
C GLY A 164 -3.19 -29.34 30.80
N GLU A 165 -2.71 -30.59 30.79
CA GLU A 165 -1.93 -31.14 31.91
C GLU A 165 -0.49 -30.61 31.98
N PHE A 166 0.02 -30.00 30.90
CA PHE A 166 1.39 -29.54 30.80
C PHE A 166 1.48 -28.01 30.69
N GLU A 167 2.57 -27.46 31.23
CA GLU A 167 2.84 -26.02 31.15
C GLU A 167 3.39 -25.60 29.80
N ASP A 168 3.29 -24.31 29.52
CA ASP A 168 3.82 -23.69 28.30
C ASP A 168 5.32 -24.00 28.15
N GLY A 169 5.74 -24.41 26.96
CA GLY A 169 7.12 -24.71 26.65
C GLY A 169 7.66 -26.06 27.22
N SER A 170 6.86 -26.81 27.98
CA SER A 170 7.31 -28.09 28.58
C SER A 170 7.30 -29.25 27.58
N LYS A 171 6.40 -29.23 26.62
CA LYS A 171 6.23 -30.26 25.58
C LYS A 171 5.84 -29.64 24.24
N VAL A 172 6.31 -30.28 23.16
CA VAL A 172 5.93 -29.99 21.81
C VAL A 172 5.68 -31.29 21.07
N LEU A 173 4.88 -31.24 19.98
CA LEU A 173 4.79 -32.33 19.02
C LEU A 173 5.73 -32.00 17.86
N ARG A 174 6.60 -32.94 17.49
CA ARG A 174 7.54 -32.80 16.38
C ARG A 174 7.23 -33.80 15.28
N ALA A 175 7.35 -33.39 14.03
CA ALA A 175 7.37 -34.31 12.91
C ALA A 175 8.66 -35.14 12.95
N LYS A 176 8.58 -36.44 12.62
CA LYS A 176 9.71 -37.36 12.56
C LYS A 176 10.15 -37.50 11.10
N ILE A 177 11.16 -36.74 10.71
CA ILE A 177 11.62 -36.68 9.32
C ILE A 177 13.10 -37.08 9.21
N ASP A 178 14.02 -36.11 9.24
CA ASP A 178 15.45 -36.37 9.08
C ASP A 178 16.30 -35.29 9.77
N MET A 179 16.92 -35.64 10.88
CA MET A 179 17.79 -34.72 11.63
C MET A 179 19.10 -34.38 10.90
N ALA A 180 19.48 -35.14 9.87
CA ALA A 180 20.67 -34.89 9.04
C ALA A 180 20.38 -34.11 7.75
N SER A 181 19.12 -33.76 7.50
CA SER A 181 18.73 -33.01 6.30
C SER A 181 19.54 -31.74 6.13
N SER A 182 19.95 -31.41 4.90
CA SER A 182 20.56 -30.12 4.56
C SER A 182 19.58 -28.94 4.74
N ASN A 183 18.28 -29.21 4.61
CA ASN A 183 17.21 -28.25 4.90
C ASN A 183 16.82 -28.31 6.38
N ILE A 184 17.15 -27.25 7.12
CA ILE A 184 16.87 -27.14 8.55
C ILE A 184 15.36 -27.31 8.86
N ASN A 185 14.47 -26.89 7.98
CA ASN A 185 13.02 -27.03 8.15
C ASN A 185 12.56 -28.51 8.16
N MET A 186 13.39 -29.43 7.65
CA MET A 186 13.11 -30.86 7.63
C MET A 186 13.72 -31.63 8.80
N ARG A 187 14.44 -30.95 9.70
CA ARG A 187 15.07 -31.56 10.89
C ARG A 187 14.08 -31.65 12.05
N ASP A 188 13.17 -32.59 11.99
CA ASP A 188 12.10 -32.85 12.95
C ASP A 188 11.44 -31.55 13.47
N PRO A 189 10.75 -30.79 12.59
CA PRO A 189 10.17 -29.51 12.95
C PRO A 189 9.06 -29.65 13.99
N ILE A 190 8.89 -28.62 14.82
CA ILE A 190 7.76 -28.52 15.74
C ILE A 190 6.49 -28.30 14.91
N ILE A 191 5.45 -29.10 15.16
CA ILE A 191 4.15 -28.98 14.48
C ILE A 191 3.01 -28.56 15.44
N TYR A 192 3.16 -28.82 16.76
CA TYR A 192 2.26 -28.31 17.82
C TYR A 192 3.04 -27.84 19.03
N ARG A 193 2.53 -26.81 19.69
CA ARG A 193 3.06 -26.28 20.95
C ARG A 193 1.96 -26.14 22.01
N VAL A 194 2.34 -26.17 23.27
CA VAL A 194 1.46 -25.79 24.40
C VAL A 194 1.51 -24.27 24.54
N ALA A 195 0.35 -23.63 24.57
CA ALA A 195 0.18 -22.20 24.86
C ALA A 195 -1.19 -21.97 25.53
N ARG A 196 -1.18 -21.58 26.81
CA ARG A 196 -2.40 -21.32 27.59
C ARG A 196 -2.82 -19.87 27.41
N MET A 197 -3.52 -19.59 26.31
CA MET A 197 -4.00 -18.27 25.97
C MET A 197 -5.41 -18.36 25.40
N THR A 198 -6.23 -17.36 25.70
CA THR A 198 -7.54 -17.20 25.10
C THR A 198 -7.38 -16.80 23.63
N HIS A 199 -7.97 -17.59 22.76
CA HIS A 199 -7.95 -17.33 21.30
C HIS A 199 -9.16 -16.47 20.91
N HIS A 200 -8.96 -15.51 20.01
CA HIS A 200 -10.02 -14.55 19.61
C HIS A 200 -11.28 -15.22 19.05
N ASN A 201 -11.15 -16.38 18.40
CA ASN A 201 -12.25 -17.10 17.76
C ASN A 201 -12.73 -18.32 18.54
N THR A 202 -11.81 -19.09 19.16
CA THR A 202 -12.12 -20.35 19.83
C THR A 202 -12.16 -20.24 21.35
N GLY A 203 -11.86 -19.06 21.90
CA GLY A 203 -11.81 -18.85 23.35
C GLY A 203 -10.79 -19.76 24.04
N ASP A 204 -11.18 -20.43 25.11
CA ASP A 204 -10.33 -21.30 25.91
C ASP A 204 -10.49 -22.79 25.55
N LYS A 205 -11.08 -23.12 24.39
CA LYS A 205 -11.26 -24.50 23.91
C LYS A 205 -9.93 -25.23 23.73
N TRP A 206 -8.88 -24.51 23.32
CA TRP A 206 -7.57 -25.05 22.99
C TRP A 206 -6.49 -24.47 23.89
N CYS A 207 -5.55 -25.31 24.32
CA CYS A 207 -4.29 -24.92 24.97
C CYS A 207 -3.06 -25.48 24.23
N ILE A 208 -3.28 -26.13 23.09
CA ILE A 208 -2.25 -26.49 22.11
C ILE A 208 -2.61 -25.86 20.76
N TYR A 209 -1.62 -25.36 20.04
CA TYR A 209 -1.80 -24.68 18.78
C TYR A 209 -0.84 -25.23 17.72
N PRO A 210 -1.33 -25.43 16.47
CA PRO A 210 -0.47 -25.87 15.40
C PRO A 210 0.52 -24.77 15.02
N MET A 211 1.69 -25.18 14.55
CA MET A 211 2.66 -24.28 13.94
C MET A 211 2.26 -24.01 12.49
N TYR A 212 2.66 -22.83 11.97
CA TYR A 212 2.35 -22.38 10.62
C TYR A 212 2.62 -23.45 9.54
N ASP A 213 3.82 -24.03 9.53
CA ASP A 213 4.22 -24.99 8.51
C ASP A 213 3.39 -26.30 8.51
N PHE A 214 2.71 -26.59 9.61
CA PHE A 214 1.79 -27.73 9.71
C PHE A 214 0.36 -27.32 9.35
N ALA A 215 -0.10 -26.19 9.84
CA ALA A 215 -1.47 -25.70 9.63
C ALA A 215 -1.72 -25.33 8.16
N HIS A 216 -0.83 -24.58 7.56
CA HIS A 216 -0.99 -24.00 6.24
C HIS A 216 -1.28 -25.01 5.10
N PRO A 217 -0.52 -26.09 4.92
CA PRO A 217 -0.84 -27.10 3.91
C PRO A 217 -2.18 -27.81 4.17
N ILE A 218 -2.58 -27.99 5.44
CA ILE A 218 -3.86 -28.62 5.81
C ILE A 218 -5.03 -27.70 5.45
N GLU A 219 -4.93 -26.43 5.80
CA GLU A 219 -5.94 -25.41 5.43
C GLU A 219 -6.14 -25.35 3.92
N ASP A 220 -5.04 -25.27 3.18
CA ASP A 220 -5.08 -25.24 1.71
C ASP A 220 -5.78 -26.49 1.15
N ALA A 221 -5.45 -27.67 1.67
CA ALA A 221 -6.06 -28.92 1.23
C ALA A 221 -7.56 -29.00 1.55
N ILE A 222 -7.97 -28.61 2.76
CA ILE A 222 -9.37 -28.62 3.19
C ILE A 222 -10.22 -27.66 2.35
N GLU A 223 -9.67 -26.49 2.02
CA GLU A 223 -10.36 -25.47 1.21
C GLU A 223 -10.32 -25.79 -0.30
N GLY A 224 -9.64 -26.85 -0.72
CA GLY A 224 -9.49 -27.22 -2.13
C GLY A 224 -8.65 -26.23 -2.93
N ILE A 225 -7.71 -25.54 -2.27
CA ILE A 225 -6.73 -24.67 -2.94
C ILE A 225 -5.88 -25.55 -3.88
N THR A 226 -5.72 -25.11 -5.11
CA THR A 226 -4.92 -25.83 -6.10
C THR A 226 -3.50 -25.32 -6.18
N HIS A 227 -3.34 -24.02 -6.24
CA HIS A 227 -2.06 -23.33 -6.34
C HIS A 227 -1.89 -22.40 -5.13
N SER A 228 -1.06 -22.84 -4.22
CA SER A 228 -0.70 -22.15 -2.98
C SER A 228 0.46 -21.20 -3.27
N ILE A 229 0.14 -19.95 -3.60
CA ILE A 229 1.11 -18.96 -4.09
C ILE A 229 1.58 -18.09 -2.91
N CYS A 230 2.88 -18.08 -2.67
CA CYS A 230 3.52 -17.34 -1.58
C CYS A 230 4.82 -16.67 -2.02
N THR A 231 5.49 -15.94 -1.13
CA THR A 231 6.76 -15.27 -1.42
C THR A 231 7.95 -16.23 -1.30
N LEU A 232 9.10 -15.88 -1.92
CA LEU A 232 10.33 -16.68 -1.95
C LEU A 232 10.89 -17.01 -0.56
N GLU A 233 10.51 -16.29 0.48
CA GLU A 233 10.92 -16.60 1.85
C GLU A 233 10.42 -17.97 2.33
N PHE A 234 9.43 -18.56 1.67
CA PHE A 234 8.88 -19.89 1.94
C PHE A 234 9.41 -20.99 1.02
N GLU A 235 10.38 -20.70 0.15
CA GLU A 235 10.94 -21.69 -0.78
C GLU A 235 11.54 -22.88 -0.04
N ASP A 236 12.31 -22.63 1.02
CA ASP A 236 12.91 -23.67 1.86
C ASP A 236 11.88 -24.41 2.74
N HIS A 237 10.67 -23.86 2.89
CA HIS A 237 9.55 -24.49 3.61
C HIS A 237 8.72 -25.42 2.71
N ARG A 238 8.81 -25.32 1.39
CA ARG A 238 8.04 -26.14 0.45
C ARG A 238 8.24 -27.64 0.65
N PRO A 239 9.45 -28.20 0.89
CA PRO A 239 9.60 -29.62 1.15
C PRO A 239 8.80 -30.09 2.37
N LEU A 240 8.67 -29.28 3.42
CA LEU A 240 7.84 -29.59 4.58
C LEU A 240 6.35 -29.51 4.25
N TYR A 241 5.93 -28.51 3.47
CA TYR A 241 4.56 -28.40 2.96
C TYR A 241 4.16 -29.67 2.19
N ASP A 242 4.97 -30.10 1.25
CA ASP A 242 4.75 -31.29 0.43
C ASP A 242 4.73 -32.56 1.30
N TRP A 243 5.63 -32.66 2.29
CA TRP A 243 5.67 -33.77 3.23
C TRP A 243 4.38 -33.89 4.06
N VAL A 244 3.86 -32.78 4.60
CA VAL A 244 2.61 -32.76 5.37
C VAL A 244 1.44 -33.23 4.52
N VAL A 245 1.29 -32.69 3.32
CA VAL A 245 0.20 -33.04 2.39
C VAL A 245 0.27 -34.53 2.02
N GLN A 246 1.46 -35.03 1.73
CA GLN A 246 1.69 -36.42 1.34
C GLN A 246 1.42 -37.39 2.50
N GLU A 247 1.95 -37.10 3.69
CA GLU A 247 1.81 -38.02 4.84
C GLU A 247 0.38 -38.08 5.38
N ILE A 248 -0.38 -36.98 5.30
CA ILE A 248 -1.80 -36.98 5.64
C ILE A 248 -2.62 -37.70 4.56
N GLY A 249 -2.22 -37.59 3.29
CA GLY A 249 -2.81 -38.36 2.19
C GLY A 249 -4.05 -37.71 1.58
N TYR A 250 -4.00 -36.41 1.34
CA TYR A 250 -5.08 -35.71 0.62
C TYR A 250 -5.20 -36.19 -0.83
N GLU A 251 -6.43 -36.42 -1.29
CA GLU A 251 -6.72 -36.92 -2.65
C GLU A 251 -6.33 -35.91 -3.74
N HIS A 252 -6.55 -34.61 -3.47
CA HIS A 252 -6.23 -33.51 -4.38
C HIS A 252 -5.27 -32.53 -3.70
N PRO A 253 -3.96 -32.85 -3.65
CA PRO A 253 -3.00 -32.04 -2.93
C PRO A 253 -2.80 -30.68 -3.57
N PRO A 254 -2.77 -29.60 -2.78
CA PRO A 254 -2.37 -28.28 -3.25
C PRO A 254 -0.89 -28.27 -3.63
N LYS A 255 -0.49 -27.33 -4.50
CA LYS A 255 0.88 -27.16 -4.97
C LYS A 255 1.39 -25.79 -4.56
N GLN A 256 2.43 -25.73 -3.73
CA GLN A 256 3.07 -24.46 -3.35
C GLN A 256 3.95 -23.93 -4.48
N ILE A 257 3.83 -22.64 -4.76
CA ILE A 257 4.62 -21.91 -5.76
C ILE A 257 5.08 -20.59 -5.15
N GLU A 258 6.36 -20.26 -5.30
CA GLU A 258 6.93 -19.03 -4.74
C GLU A 258 7.24 -18.01 -5.84
N PHE A 259 7.06 -16.73 -5.49
CA PHE A 259 7.40 -15.59 -6.33
C PHE A 259 8.18 -14.52 -5.55
N ALA A 260 8.88 -13.65 -6.27
CA ALA A 260 9.70 -12.60 -5.69
C ALA A 260 8.88 -11.56 -4.93
N LYS A 261 9.28 -11.29 -3.69
CA LYS A 261 8.73 -10.24 -2.85
C LYS A 261 8.93 -8.86 -3.48
N LEU A 262 8.00 -7.95 -3.22
CA LEU A 262 8.15 -6.56 -3.62
C LEU A 262 9.10 -5.83 -2.67
N TYR A 263 10.19 -5.32 -3.22
CA TYR A 263 11.06 -4.37 -2.55
C TYR A 263 10.91 -3.00 -3.21
N LEU A 264 10.69 -1.97 -2.40
CA LEU A 264 10.64 -0.57 -2.81
C LEU A 264 11.80 0.20 -2.17
N THR A 265 12.38 1.12 -2.93
CA THR A 265 13.37 2.05 -2.39
C THR A 265 12.73 3.03 -1.40
N ASN A 266 13.48 3.43 -0.38
CA ASN A 266 13.16 4.53 0.53
C ASN A 266 11.84 4.39 1.31
N VAL A 267 11.36 3.16 1.54
CA VAL A 267 10.15 2.89 2.30
C VAL A 267 10.39 1.97 3.48
N ILE A 268 9.55 2.13 4.50
CA ILE A 268 9.54 1.28 5.70
C ILE A 268 8.32 0.36 5.59
N THR A 269 8.55 -0.96 5.54
CA THR A 269 7.49 -1.98 5.49
C THR A 269 7.46 -2.89 6.71
N GLY A 270 8.54 -2.89 7.52
CA GLY A 270 8.63 -3.73 8.70
C GLY A 270 7.66 -3.31 9.80
N LYS A 271 6.71 -4.18 10.16
CA LYS A 271 5.67 -3.91 11.18
C LYS A 271 6.24 -3.39 12.51
N ARG A 272 7.38 -3.94 12.96
CA ARG A 272 8.04 -3.50 14.20
C ARG A 272 8.48 -2.03 14.13
N TYR A 273 9.00 -1.60 13.00
CA TYR A 273 9.43 -0.21 12.80
C TYR A 273 8.24 0.73 12.67
N ILE A 274 7.21 0.35 11.91
CA ILE A 274 5.99 1.15 11.78
C ILE A 274 5.32 1.32 13.15
N LYS A 275 5.19 0.22 13.91
CA LYS A 275 4.62 0.29 15.27
C LYS A 275 5.40 1.27 16.15
N ARG A 276 6.72 1.23 16.10
CA ARG A 276 7.57 2.16 16.85
C ARG A 276 7.34 3.61 16.45
N LEU A 277 7.25 3.91 15.14
CA LEU A 277 6.97 5.25 14.65
C LEU A 277 5.62 5.79 15.14
N VAL A 278 4.61 4.91 15.22
CA VAL A 278 3.29 5.26 15.77
C VAL A 278 3.36 5.46 17.28
N ASP A 279 3.99 4.56 18.02
CA ASP A 279 4.11 4.64 19.49
C ASP A 279 4.91 5.87 19.94
N GLU A 280 5.92 6.28 19.18
CA GLU A 280 6.75 7.48 19.43
C GLU A 280 6.11 8.78 18.90
N GLY A 281 4.96 8.72 18.23
CA GLY A 281 4.27 9.88 17.67
C GLY A 281 4.99 10.55 16.50
N ILE A 282 5.90 9.85 15.83
CA ILE A 282 6.61 10.34 14.63
C ILE A 282 5.64 10.38 13.44
N VAL A 283 4.73 9.42 13.37
CA VAL A 283 3.62 9.37 12.43
C VAL A 283 2.28 9.35 13.16
N ASP A 284 1.23 9.85 12.51
CA ASP A 284 -0.13 10.04 13.08
C ASP A 284 -0.94 8.72 13.21
N GLY A 285 -0.36 7.60 12.88
CA GLY A 285 -1.01 6.29 12.92
C GLY A 285 -0.56 5.41 11.77
N TRP A 286 -1.16 4.23 11.67
CA TRP A 286 -0.88 3.28 10.60
C TRP A 286 -1.36 3.76 9.21
N ASP A 287 -2.24 4.74 9.19
CA ASP A 287 -2.81 5.40 8.01
C ASP A 287 -2.12 6.73 7.67
N ASP A 288 -1.00 7.06 8.32
CA ASP A 288 -0.25 8.28 8.02
C ASP A 288 0.21 8.28 6.55
N PRO A 289 -0.12 9.33 5.76
CA PRO A 289 0.20 9.39 4.34
C PRO A 289 1.68 9.27 3.95
N ARG A 290 2.60 9.32 4.91
CA ARG A 290 4.03 9.07 4.70
C ARG A 290 4.41 7.60 4.69
N LEU A 291 3.50 6.72 5.12
CA LEU A 291 3.69 5.27 5.12
C LEU A 291 3.24 4.64 3.80
N VAL A 292 3.58 3.37 3.62
CA VAL A 292 3.16 2.55 2.47
C VAL A 292 2.23 1.40 2.89
N THR A 293 1.55 1.53 4.03
CA THR A 293 0.39 0.68 4.32
C THR A 293 -0.70 0.97 3.31
N ILE A 294 -1.56 0.01 3.03
CA ILE A 294 -2.68 0.22 2.08
C ILE A 294 -3.60 1.31 2.60
N ALA A 295 -3.86 1.34 3.91
CA ALA A 295 -4.64 2.40 4.54
C ALA A 295 -4.02 3.80 4.35
N ALA A 296 -2.69 3.92 4.48
CA ALA A 296 -1.96 5.17 4.27
C ALA A 296 -2.00 5.62 2.81
N LEU A 297 -1.78 4.71 1.87
CA LEU A 297 -1.85 5.00 0.43
C LEU A 297 -3.25 5.47 0.04
N ARG A 298 -4.30 4.80 0.53
CA ARG A 298 -5.69 5.19 0.31
C ARG A 298 -5.99 6.58 0.87
N ARG A 299 -5.60 6.86 2.13
CA ARG A 299 -5.78 8.17 2.76
C ARG A 299 -5.03 9.27 2.02
N ARG A 300 -3.84 8.98 1.51
CA ARG A 300 -3.05 9.92 0.69
C ARG A 300 -3.72 10.23 -0.65
N GLY A 301 -4.58 9.35 -1.17
CA GLY A 301 -5.31 9.52 -2.42
C GLY A 301 -4.84 8.63 -3.57
N PHE A 302 -4.03 7.60 -3.30
CA PHE A 302 -3.76 6.56 -4.28
C PHE A 302 -5.04 5.79 -4.63
N THR A 303 -5.14 5.34 -5.87
CA THR A 303 -6.29 4.60 -6.39
C THR A 303 -5.97 3.11 -6.52
N PRO A 304 -6.98 2.22 -6.42
CA PRO A 304 -6.79 0.79 -6.71
C PRO A 304 -6.19 0.56 -8.11
N GLU A 305 -6.63 1.33 -9.10
CA GLU A 305 -6.14 1.25 -10.48
C GLU A 305 -4.64 1.59 -10.58
N SER A 306 -4.19 2.61 -9.86
CA SER A 306 -2.77 2.97 -9.83
C SER A 306 -1.89 1.89 -9.20
N ILE A 307 -2.38 1.26 -8.12
CA ILE A 307 -1.68 0.14 -7.46
C ILE A 307 -1.62 -1.07 -8.40
N LYS A 308 -2.73 -1.38 -9.09
CA LYS A 308 -2.78 -2.46 -10.07
C LYS A 308 -1.80 -2.23 -11.23
N SER A 309 -1.81 -1.04 -11.81
CA SER A 309 -0.87 -0.66 -12.88
C SER A 309 0.58 -0.75 -12.42
N PHE A 310 0.87 -0.37 -11.18
CA PHE A 310 2.20 -0.51 -10.61
C PHE A 310 2.61 -1.99 -10.49
N MET A 311 1.73 -2.88 -10.01
CA MET A 311 2.01 -4.30 -9.91
C MET A 311 2.22 -4.95 -11.28
N GLU A 312 1.50 -4.50 -12.31
CA GLU A 312 1.70 -4.94 -13.70
C GLU A 312 3.09 -4.52 -14.23
N LEU A 313 3.55 -3.29 -13.93
CA LEU A 313 4.89 -2.83 -14.29
C LEU A 313 6.01 -3.61 -13.58
N VAL A 314 5.83 -3.91 -12.30
CA VAL A 314 6.78 -4.71 -11.50
C VAL A 314 6.87 -6.14 -12.03
N GLY A 315 5.74 -6.70 -12.45
CA GLY A 315 5.64 -8.06 -12.95
C GLY A 315 5.83 -9.15 -11.89
N VAL A 316 5.82 -10.41 -12.35
CA VAL A 316 5.93 -11.60 -11.52
C VAL A 316 7.16 -12.39 -11.90
N THR A 317 8.14 -12.48 -11.01
CA THR A 317 9.43 -13.14 -11.23
C THR A 317 9.83 -14.01 -10.04
N LYS A 318 10.86 -14.86 -10.22
CA LYS A 318 11.52 -15.62 -9.14
C LYS A 318 12.77 -14.93 -8.59
N SER A 319 13.15 -13.77 -9.12
CA SER A 319 14.33 -13.04 -8.68
C SER A 319 13.91 -11.79 -7.92
N ASN A 320 14.41 -11.65 -6.70
CA ASN A 320 14.20 -10.43 -5.92
C ASN A 320 14.86 -9.24 -6.62
N SER A 321 14.11 -8.17 -6.79
CA SER A 321 14.58 -6.89 -7.35
C SER A 321 14.04 -5.73 -6.54
N SER A 322 14.84 -4.69 -6.39
CA SER A 322 14.37 -3.42 -5.81
C SER A 322 13.73 -2.58 -6.89
N ASN A 323 12.54 -2.06 -6.63
CA ASN A 323 11.80 -1.18 -7.52
C ASN A 323 11.86 0.26 -6.98
N ASP A 324 12.01 1.22 -7.88
CA ASP A 324 12.03 2.63 -7.51
C ASP A 324 10.61 3.09 -7.11
N TYR A 325 10.50 3.76 -5.97
CA TYR A 325 9.23 4.37 -5.52
C TYR A 325 8.63 5.31 -6.57
N ALA A 326 9.47 5.97 -7.38
CA ALA A 326 9.04 6.82 -8.48
C ALA A 326 8.18 6.10 -9.53
N MET A 327 8.28 4.75 -9.64
CA MET A 327 7.39 3.96 -10.50
C MET A 327 5.94 3.98 -9.98
N LEU A 328 5.76 3.88 -8.67
CA LEU A 328 4.44 3.98 -8.04
C LEU A 328 3.85 5.37 -8.24
N GLU A 329 4.65 6.41 -8.05
CA GLU A 329 4.24 7.79 -8.31
C GLU A 329 3.88 8.03 -9.78
N TYR A 330 4.61 7.42 -10.71
CA TYR A 330 4.30 7.48 -12.14
C TYR A 330 2.91 6.88 -12.42
N CYS A 331 2.58 5.74 -11.83
CA CYS A 331 1.28 5.09 -12.02
C CYS A 331 0.11 5.95 -11.52
N ILE A 332 0.24 6.56 -10.34
CA ILE A 332 -0.83 7.43 -9.82
C ILE A 332 -0.98 8.71 -10.64
N ARG A 333 0.10 9.33 -11.13
CA ARG A 333 0.01 10.49 -12.02
C ARG A 333 -0.77 10.15 -13.29
N ASN A 334 -0.47 9.01 -13.90
CA ASN A 334 -1.13 8.58 -15.13
C ASN A 334 -2.60 8.24 -14.91
N ASP A 335 -2.94 7.65 -13.78
CA ASP A 335 -4.33 7.35 -13.44
C ASP A 335 -5.15 8.62 -13.20
N LEU A 336 -4.60 9.58 -12.46
CA LEU A 336 -5.29 10.83 -12.13
C LEU A 336 -5.35 11.82 -13.29
N LYS A 337 -4.42 11.78 -14.22
CA LYS A 337 -4.30 12.76 -15.32
C LYS A 337 -5.60 12.97 -16.10
N PRO A 338 -6.32 11.92 -16.55
CA PRO A 338 -7.60 12.08 -17.24
C PRO A 338 -8.82 12.21 -16.30
N LYS A 339 -8.66 11.94 -15.00
CA LYS A 339 -9.78 11.82 -14.05
C LYS A 339 -9.93 13.03 -13.13
N ALA A 340 -8.81 13.57 -12.65
CA ALA A 340 -8.82 14.59 -11.62
C ALA A 340 -9.28 15.94 -12.16
N PRO A 341 -10.28 16.59 -11.55
CA PRO A 341 -10.60 17.99 -11.83
C PRO A 341 -9.39 18.87 -11.57
N ARG A 342 -9.17 19.86 -12.46
CA ARG A 342 -8.14 20.88 -12.27
C ARG A 342 -8.74 22.10 -11.62
N VAL A 343 -8.15 22.52 -10.51
CA VAL A 343 -8.55 23.72 -9.77
C VAL A 343 -7.32 24.58 -9.52
N MET A 344 -7.53 25.88 -9.48
CA MET A 344 -6.49 26.81 -9.06
C MET A 344 -6.42 26.85 -7.54
N ALA A 345 -5.22 26.69 -6.99
CA ALA A 345 -4.91 26.73 -5.57
C ALA A 345 -3.62 27.52 -5.35
N VAL A 346 -3.63 28.43 -4.39
CA VAL A 346 -2.48 29.26 -4.03
C VAL A 346 -1.97 28.79 -2.67
N LEU A 347 -0.75 28.27 -2.65
CA LEU A 347 -0.14 27.68 -1.46
C LEU A 347 0.66 28.68 -0.63
N ASP A 348 1.33 29.66 -1.25
CA ASP A 348 2.02 30.77 -0.56
C ASP A 348 1.47 32.11 -1.08
N PRO A 349 0.40 32.60 -0.48
CA PRO A 349 -0.37 33.70 -1.04
C PRO A 349 0.32 35.07 -0.91
N ILE A 350 0.22 35.84 -2.00
CA ILE A 350 0.48 37.26 -2.06
C ILE A 350 -0.71 37.93 -2.77
N LYS A 351 -1.14 39.10 -2.31
CA LYS A 351 -2.28 39.79 -2.92
C LYS A 351 -1.88 40.45 -4.24
N LEU A 352 -2.72 40.31 -5.26
CA LEU A 352 -2.68 41.06 -6.50
C LEU A 352 -3.92 41.93 -6.61
N VAL A 353 -3.76 43.23 -6.84
CA VAL A 353 -4.86 44.19 -7.03
C VAL A 353 -4.84 44.66 -8.48
N ILE A 354 -5.97 44.54 -9.17
CA ILE A 354 -6.15 45.05 -10.53
C ILE A 354 -6.75 46.47 -10.44
N ASP A 355 -5.90 47.48 -10.50
CA ASP A 355 -6.25 48.85 -10.20
C ASP A 355 -7.37 49.44 -11.07
N ASN A 356 -7.41 49.05 -12.35
CA ASN A 356 -8.42 49.49 -13.31
C ASN A 356 -9.59 48.51 -13.50
N TYR A 357 -9.73 47.47 -12.66
CA TYR A 357 -10.93 46.64 -12.63
C TYR A 357 -11.98 47.25 -11.71
N PRO A 358 -13.27 47.34 -12.14
CA PRO A 358 -14.32 48.01 -11.38
C PRO A 358 -14.51 47.42 -9.98
N GLU A 359 -14.62 48.26 -8.97
CA GLU A 359 -14.90 47.85 -7.59
C GLU A 359 -16.25 47.11 -7.51
N GLY A 360 -16.29 46.03 -6.70
CA GLY A 360 -17.50 45.24 -6.48
C GLY A 360 -17.97 44.40 -7.68
N GLN A 361 -17.32 44.51 -8.82
CA GLN A 361 -17.68 43.69 -9.98
C GLN A 361 -17.12 42.29 -9.80
N VAL A 362 -17.98 41.28 -9.99
CA VAL A 362 -17.61 39.86 -10.08
C VAL A 362 -18.07 39.34 -11.41
N GLU A 363 -17.15 38.73 -12.13
CA GLU A 363 -17.40 38.10 -13.43
C GLU A 363 -17.11 36.59 -13.29
N TYR A 364 -17.92 35.76 -13.94
CA TYR A 364 -17.74 34.31 -13.93
C TYR A 364 -17.12 33.83 -15.23
N LEU A 365 -15.89 33.36 -15.15
CA LEU A 365 -15.09 32.90 -16.29
C LEU A 365 -15.20 31.37 -16.45
N ASP A 366 -15.20 30.91 -17.70
CA ASP A 366 -15.20 29.48 -18.00
C ASP A 366 -13.80 28.88 -17.85
N ALA A 367 -13.66 27.88 -17.01
CA ALA A 367 -12.46 27.08 -16.86
C ALA A 367 -12.77 25.62 -17.20
N MET A 368 -12.01 25.02 -18.11
CA MET A 368 -12.17 23.60 -18.44
C MET A 368 -11.78 22.75 -17.24
N VAL A 369 -12.67 21.83 -16.83
CA VAL A 369 -12.46 20.98 -15.65
C VAL A 369 -11.23 20.08 -15.81
N ASN A 370 -11.05 19.49 -16.99
CA ASN A 370 -9.85 18.71 -17.29
C ASN A 370 -9.55 18.74 -18.80
N MET A 371 -8.36 19.22 -19.18
CA MET A 371 -7.96 19.33 -20.58
C MET A 371 -7.72 17.98 -21.27
N GLU A 372 -7.42 16.93 -20.51
CA GLU A 372 -7.25 15.55 -21.02
C GLU A 372 -8.59 14.81 -21.18
N ASN A 373 -9.63 15.34 -20.54
CA ASN A 373 -10.99 14.78 -20.60
C ASN A 373 -12.03 15.91 -20.77
N PRO A 374 -12.25 16.39 -21.98
CA PRO A 374 -13.20 17.47 -22.26
C PRO A 374 -14.66 17.15 -21.86
N ASP A 375 -15.01 15.87 -21.73
CA ASP A 375 -16.37 15.43 -21.34
C ASP A 375 -16.74 15.85 -19.91
N LEU A 376 -15.76 16.20 -19.08
CA LEU A 376 -15.99 16.77 -17.76
C LEU A 376 -16.50 18.21 -17.80
N GLY A 377 -16.44 18.88 -18.98
CA GLY A 377 -17.03 20.19 -19.21
C GLY A 377 -16.24 21.35 -18.60
N TYR A 378 -16.99 22.36 -18.20
CA TYR A 378 -16.46 23.62 -17.69
C TYR A 378 -17.05 23.96 -16.32
N GLU A 379 -16.24 24.63 -15.49
CA GLU A 379 -16.65 25.29 -14.24
C GLU A 379 -16.62 26.80 -14.40
N LYS A 380 -17.47 27.49 -13.63
CA LYS A 380 -17.48 28.95 -13.51
C LYS A 380 -16.59 29.39 -12.38
N VAL A 381 -15.54 30.14 -12.69
CA VAL A 381 -14.61 30.68 -11.69
C VAL A 381 -14.90 32.18 -11.52
N PRO A 382 -15.19 32.66 -10.30
CA PRO A 382 -15.41 34.09 -10.05
C PRO A 382 -14.09 34.84 -10.18
N PHE A 383 -14.13 35.93 -10.97
CA PHE A 383 -13.01 36.85 -11.18
C PHE A 383 -13.39 38.22 -10.65
N GLU A 384 -12.51 38.82 -9.86
CA GLU A 384 -12.73 40.09 -9.18
C GLU A 384 -11.47 40.95 -9.16
N ARG A 385 -11.53 42.14 -8.57
CA ARG A 385 -10.42 43.08 -8.50
C ARG A 385 -9.23 42.60 -7.70
N GLU A 386 -9.48 41.91 -6.58
CA GLU A 386 -8.46 41.42 -5.65
C GLU A 386 -8.30 39.89 -5.81
N LEU A 387 -7.08 39.46 -6.03
CA LEU A 387 -6.74 38.06 -6.26
C LEU A 387 -5.60 37.63 -5.35
N TRP A 388 -5.57 36.35 -4.98
CA TRP A 388 -4.38 35.68 -4.45
C TRP A 388 -3.60 35.07 -5.60
N ILE A 389 -2.28 35.25 -5.60
CA ILE A 389 -1.33 34.55 -6.48
C ILE A 389 -0.23 33.92 -5.62
N ASP A 390 0.49 32.93 -6.16
CA ASP A 390 1.67 32.39 -5.45
C ASP A 390 2.78 33.44 -5.42
N ARG A 391 3.44 33.55 -4.28
CA ARG A 391 4.55 34.48 -4.06
C ARG A 391 5.66 34.32 -5.10
N ASP A 392 5.97 33.10 -5.49
CA ASP A 392 6.98 32.78 -6.51
C ASP A 392 6.61 33.29 -7.91
N ASP A 393 5.38 33.69 -8.13
CA ASP A 393 4.91 34.28 -9.40
C ASP A 393 5.22 35.78 -9.51
N PHE A 394 5.80 36.38 -8.48
CA PHE A 394 6.29 37.75 -8.48
C PHE A 394 7.73 37.86 -8.01
N MET A 395 8.55 38.64 -8.70
CA MET A 395 9.89 39.07 -8.29
C MET A 395 10.11 40.55 -8.59
N GLU A 396 10.70 41.26 -7.65
CA GLU A 396 11.10 42.67 -7.87
C GLU A 396 12.23 42.78 -8.88
N GLU A 397 13.27 41.99 -8.70
CA GLU A 397 14.46 41.92 -9.57
C GLU A 397 14.64 40.47 -10.09
N PRO A 398 13.99 40.13 -11.22
CA PRO A 398 14.00 38.76 -11.72
C PRO A 398 15.33 38.38 -12.42
N PRO A 399 15.74 37.11 -12.34
CA PRO A 399 16.85 36.62 -13.14
C PRO A 399 16.49 36.53 -14.63
N LYS A 400 17.50 36.35 -15.46
CA LYS A 400 17.28 36.08 -16.91
C LYS A 400 16.39 34.84 -17.09
N LYS A 401 15.44 34.92 -18.05
CA LYS A 401 14.45 33.85 -18.35
C LYS A 401 13.36 33.63 -17.27
N TYR A 402 13.11 34.62 -16.42
CA TYR A 402 11.93 34.63 -15.57
C TYR A 402 10.74 35.18 -16.36
N PHE A 403 9.69 34.39 -16.55
CA PHE A 403 8.54 34.73 -17.40
C PHE A 403 7.25 34.97 -16.61
N ARG A 404 7.37 35.33 -15.33
CA ARG A 404 6.26 35.65 -14.43
C ARG A 404 6.19 37.15 -14.19
N LEU A 405 5.44 37.62 -13.19
CA LEU A 405 5.29 39.02 -12.88
C LEU A 405 6.53 39.66 -12.27
N PHE A 406 6.86 40.82 -12.77
CA PHE A 406 7.82 41.78 -12.21
C PHE A 406 7.44 43.18 -12.72
N PRO A 407 7.94 44.29 -12.12
CA PRO A 407 7.60 45.64 -12.51
C PRO A 407 7.74 45.88 -14.03
N GLY A 408 6.65 46.26 -14.65
CA GLY A 408 6.57 46.53 -16.10
C GLY A 408 6.33 45.31 -16.98
N ASN A 409 6.33 44.08 -16.44
CA ASN A 409 6.05 42.88 -17.23
C ASN A 409 4.56 42.54 -17.30
N GLU A 410 4.17 41.89 -18.38
CA GLU A 410 2.80 41.45 -18.64
C GLU A 410 2.74 39.91 -18.69
N VAL A 411 1.73 39.33 -18.02
CA VAL A 411 1.44 37.90 -18.02
C VAL A 411 -0.05 37.65 -18.25
N ARG A 412 -0.41 36.42 -18.62
CA ARG A 412 -1.80 35.96 -18.60
C ARG A 412 -2.19 35.44 -17.22
N LEU A 413 -3.26 35.96 -16.66
CA LEU A 413 -4.00 35.25 -15.64
C LEU A 413 -4.78 34.10 -16.27
N MET A 414 -4.59 32.88 -15.77
CA MET A 414 -5.17 31.67 -16.34
C MET A 414 -6.69 31.79 -16.52
N ASN A 415 -7.19 31.43 -17.71
CA ASN A 415 -8.60 31.55 -18.09
C ASN A 415 -9.19 32.97 -18.06
N ALA A 416 -8.37 34.02 -17.84
CA ALA A 416 -8.82 35.39 -17.66
C ALA A 416 -8.18 36.36 -18.68
N TYR A 417 -7.45 37.34 -18.21
CA TYR A 417 -6.94 38.47 -18.98
C TYR A 417 -5.42 38.54 -18.90
N PHE A 418 -4.83 39.40 -19.76
CA PHE A 418 -3.47 39.88 -19.55
C PHE A 418 -3.47 40.95 -18.47
N VAL A 419 -2.50 40.87 -17.57
CA VAL A 419 -2.24 41.87 -16.54
C VAL A 419 -0.79 42.29 -16.58
N LYS A 420 -0.55 43.60 -16.40
CA LYS A 420 0.77 44.22 -16.36
C LYS A 420 1.04 44.76 -14.96
N CYS A 421 2.15 44.35 -14.34
CA CYS A 421 2.57 44.90 -13.06
C CYS A 421 3.01 46.36 -13.21
N VAL A 422 2.40 47.24 -12.40
CA VAL A 422 2.68 48.68 -12.39
C VAL A 422 3.35 49.14 -11.10
N ASP A 423 3.08 48.48 -9.98
CA ASP A 423 3.65 48.84 -8.67
C ASP A 423 3.57 47.63 -7.71
N PHE A 424 4.14 47.76 -6.49
CA PHE A 424 4.05 46.76 -5.44
C PHE A 424 4.29 47.40 -4.07
N GLU A 425 3.74 46.81 -3.01
CA GLU A 425 3.87 47.23 -1.62
C GLU A 425 4.72 46.21 -0.82
N LYS A 426 5.44 46.72 0.18
CA LYS A 426 6.25 45.92 1.11
C LYS A 426 5.84 46.17 2.56
N ASP A 427 6.02 45.16 3.37
CA ASP A 427 5.93 45.27 4.84
C ASP A 427 7.21 45.91 5.45
N GLU A 428 7.20 46.07 6.76
CA GLU A 428 8.31 46.66 7.55
C GLU A 428 9.62 45.87 7.38
N ASN A 429 9.54 44.59 7.02
CA ASN A 429 10.68 43.70 6.81
C ASN A 429 11.16 43.70 5.35
N GLY A 430 10.54 44.50 4.49
CA GLY A 430 10.86 44.54 3.06
C GLY A 430 10.28 43.40 2.23
N LYS A 431 9.37 42.59 2.80
CA LYS A 431 8.68 41.51 2.12
C LYS A 431 7.51 42.07 1.32
N VAL A 432 7.39 41.72 0.05
CA VAL A 432 6.27 42.16 -0.80
C VAL A 432 4.96 41.56 -0.30
N THR A 433 3.96 42.39 -0.11
CA THR A 433 2.62 42.04 0.40
C THR A 433 1.52 42.22 -0.62
N VAL A 434 1.63 43.21 -1.50
CA VAL A 434 0.66 43.52 -2.54
C VAL A 434 1.37 43.78 -3.86
N VAL A 435 0.83 43.27 -4.96
CA VAL A 435 1.27 43.55 -6.34
C VAL A 435 0.14 44.29 -7.04
N HIS A 436 0.41 45.48 -7.58
CA HIS A 436 -0.53 46.29 -8.32
C HIS A 436 -0.39 46.05 -9.82
N CYS A 437 -1.49 45.72 -10.47
CA CYS A 437 -1.55 45.47 -11.89
C CYS A 437 -2.66 46.27 -12.59
N THR A 438 -2.52 46.46 -13.87
CA THR A 438 -3.62 46.85 -14.76
C THR A 438 -3.95 45.71 -15.70
N TYR A 439 -5.25 45.49 -16.00
CA TYR A 439 -5.68 44.50 -16.98
C TYR A 439 -6.08 45.14 -18.30
N ASP A 440 -6.02 44.36 -19.36
CA ASP A 440 -6.46 44.75 -20.71
C ASP A 440 -7.73 43.98 -21.07
N PRO A 441 -8.92 44.67 -21.09
CA PRO A 441 -10.22 44.00 -21.30
C PRO A 441 -10.33 43.23 -22.62
N ILE A 442 -9.62 43.66 -23.68
CA ILE A 442 -9.70 43.01 -24.99
C ILE A 442 -9.01 41.65 -25.02
N THR A 443 -8.19 41.34 -24.03
CA THR A 443 -7.40 40.11 -23.97
C THR A 443 -8.14 38.95 -23.28
N LYS A 444 -9.43 39.08 -23.01
CA LYS A 444 -10.26 38.07 -22.38
C LYS A 444 -10.06 36.70 -23.04
N ASN A 445 -9.86 35.68 -22.19
CA ASN A 445 -9.70 34.31 -22.70
C ASN A 445 -10.95 33.87 -23.48
N GLY A 446 -10.76 33.14 -24.58
CA GLY A 446 -11.87 32.63 -25.42
C GLY A 446 -12.44 33.66 -26.43
N THR A 447 -11.98 34.90 -26.46
CA THR A 447 -12.47 35.92 -27.42
C THR A 447 -11.74 35.91 -28.77
N GLY A 448 -10.73 35.04 -28.97
CA GLY A 448 -9.96 34.98 -30.20
C GLY A 448 -8.92 36.10 -30.35
N PHE A 449 -8.56 36.78 -29.26
CA PHE A 449 -7.55 37.86 -29.28
C PHE A 449 -6.17 37.35 -29.77
N THR A 450 -5.62 37.96 -30.79
CA THR A 450 -4.33 37.60 -31.41
C THR A 450 -3.34 38.76 -31.51
N GLY A 451 -3.68 39.93 -30.96
CA GLY A 451 -2.92 41.17 -31.14
C GLY A 451 -1.49 41.16 -30.60
N ARG A 452 -1.25 40.42 -29.52
CA ARG A 452 0.07 40.18 -28.91
C ARG A 452 0.10 38.89 -28.12
N LYS A 453 1.31 38.41 -27.84
CA LYS A 453 1.53 37.20 -27.03
C LYS A 453 2.32 37.54 -25.77
N VAL A 454 1.97 36.92 -24.64
CA VAL A 454 2.75 36.94 -23.41
C VAL A 454 3.41 35.59 -23.21
N LYS A 455 4.56 35.56 -22.53
CA LYS A 455 5.33 34.32 -22.32
C LYS A 455 4.89 33.55 -21.07
N GLY A 456 4.32 34.24 -20.08
CA GLY A 456 3.94 33.68 -18.79
C GLY A 456 2.44 33.58 -18.63
N THR A 457 2.01 32.47 -18.02
CA THR A 457 0.66 32.29 -17.46
C THR A 457 0.78 31.91 -16.01
N ILE A 458 0.07 32.61 -15.14
CA ILE A 458 0.00 32.35 -13.70
C ILE A 458 -1.42 31.98 -13.29
N HIS A 459 -1.56 31.17 -12.26
CA HIS A 459 -2.84 30.86 -11.66
C HIS A 459 -3.14 31.83 -10.51
N TRP A 460 -4.39 31.89 -10.12
CA TRP A 460 -4.92 32.84 -9.15
C TRP A 460 -6.19 32.29 -8.52
N VAL A 461 -6.60 32.86 -7.38
CA VAL A 461 -7.93 32.66 -6.78
C VAL A 461 -8.49 34.00 -6.29
N PRO A 462 -9.82 34.22 -6.35
CA PRO A 462 -10.42 35.49 -5.89
C PRO A 462 -10.32 35.61 -4.37
N VAL A 463 -10.02 36.79 -3.85
CA VAL A 463 -9.85 37.03 -2.42
C VAL A 463 -11.16 36.83 -1.63
N HIS A 464 -12.29 37.35 -2.16
CA HIS A 464 -13.58 37.38 -1.46
C HIS A 464 -14.44 36.13 -1.75
N HIS A 465 -14.09 35.35 -2.78
CA HIS A 465 -14.86 34.19 -3.23
C HIS A 465 -14.01 32.92 -3.29
N CYS A 466 -12.99 32.79 -2.45
CA CYS A 466 -12.18 31.57 -2.31
C CYS A 466 -12.52 30.80 -1.04
N LYS A 467 -11.96 29.58 -0.93
CA LYS A 467 -11.97 28.78 0.29
C LYS A 467 -10.58 28.72 0.90
N LYS A 468 -10.49 29.04 2.18
CA LYS A 468 -9.28 28.81 2.96
C LYS A 468 -9.24 27.34 3.38
N VAL A 469 -8.12 26.66 3.12
CA VAL A 469 -7.92 25.24 3.39
C VAL A 469 -6.51 25.00 3.95
N THR A 470 -6.29 23.83 4.52
CA THR A 470 -4.95 23.36 4.89
C THR A 470 -4.41 22.44 3.81
N ALA A 471 -3.17 22.60 3.40
CA ALA A 471 -2.46 21.68 2.53
C ALA A 471 -1.31 21.00 3.25
N ARG A 472 -1.16 19.68 3.08
CA ARG A 472 -0.07 18.88 3.60
C ARG A 472 0.79 18.37 2.45
N LEU A 473 2.06 18.74 2.47
CA LEU A 473 3.04 18.31 1.49
C LEU A 473 3.90 17.20 2.13
N TYR A 474 3.95 16.06 1.49
CA TYR A 474 4.69 14.88 1.98
C TYR A 474 5.93 14.65 1.13
N GLU A 475 7.05 14.46 1.80
CA GLU A 475 8.30 13.95 1.26
C GLU A 475 8.57 12.55 1.84
N ASN A 476 9.61 11.88 1.35
CA ASN A 476 9.95 10.56 1.87
C ASN A 476 10.24 10.62 3.38
N LEU A 477 9.70 9.64 4.10
CA LEU A 477 9.88 9.55 5.57
C LEU A 477 11.32 9.24 5.96
N VAL A 478 12.09 8.63 5.05
CA VAL A 478 13.51 8.33 5.25
C VAL A 478 14.39 9.25 4.42
N ASP A 479 15.63 9.46 4.88
CA ASP A 479 16.64 10.20 4.15
C ASP A 479 17.14 9.36 2.96
N GLU A 480 16.85 9.79 1.74
CA GLU A 480 17.16 9.05 0.51
C GLU A 480 18.67 8.88 0.29
N GLU A 481 19.47 9.84 0.71
CA GLU A 481 20.92 9.82 0.50
C GLU A 481 21.61 8.82 1.43
N LYS A 482 21.08 8.66 2.65
CA LYS A 482 21.67 7.80 3.69
C LYS A 482 21.10 6.38 3.69
N GLY A 483 19.97 6.16 3.01
CA GLY A 483 19.22 4.90 3.05
C GLY A 483 18.33 4.76 4.27
N VAL A 484 17.59 3.65 4.34
CA VAL A 484 16.53 3.45 5.35
C VAL A 484 17.10 3.28 6.76
N TYR A 485 18.22 2.59 6.88
CA TYR A 485 18.82 2.19 8.17
C TYR A 485 20.23 2.73 8.36
N ASN A 486 20.53 3.15 9.56
CA ASN A 486 21.90 3.40 10.04
C ASN A 486 22.63 2.08 10.29
N GLU A 487 23.95 2.14 10.50
CA GLU A 487 24.79 0.97 10.83
C GLU A 487 24.34 0.26 12.11
N ASP A 488 23.78 0.99 13.07
CA ASP A 488 23.26 0.47 14.34
C ASP A 488 21.83 -0.10 14.22
N GLY A 489 21.24 -0.11 13.01
CA GLY A 489 19.87 -0.57 12.72
C GLY A 489 18.77 0.42 13.08
N SER A 490 19.09 1.63 13.51
CA SER A 490 18.11 2.71 13.65
C SER A 490 17.68 3.26 12.29
N LEU A 491 16.54 3.99 12.26
CA LEU A 491 15.99 4.57 11.03
C LEU A 491 16.62 5.93 10.74
N ASN A 492 17.00 6.17 9.50
CA ASN A 492 17.37 7.49 8.99
C ASN A 492 16.11 8.27 8.62
N LEU A 493 15.51 8.97 9.57
CA LEU A 493 14.30 9.73 9.34
C LEU A 493 14.60 11.11 8.73
N ASN A 494 13.76 11.51 7.76
CA ASN A 494 13.75 12.84 7.19
C ASN A 494 12.92 13.78 8.08
N PRO A 495 13.53 14.75 8.76
CA PRO A 495 12.78 15.68 9.63
C PRO A 495 11.80 16.58 8.86
N ASN A 496 12.00 16.73 7.56
CA ASN A 496 11.17 17.54 6.67
C ASN A 496 10.17 16.70 5.86
N SER A 497 9.83 15.51 6.35
CA SER A 497 8.90 14.60 5.65
C SER A 497 7.46 15.10 5.55
N LEU A 498 7.09 16.08 6.34
CA LEU A 498 5.77 16.73 6.35
C LEU A 498 5.91 18.25 6.46
N THR A 499 5.32 18.97 5.50
CA THR A 499 5.11 20.43 5.58
C THR A 499 3.61 20.70 5.61
N VAL A 500 3.15 21.45 6.61
CA VAL A 500 1.75 21.86 6.76
C VAL A 500 1.64 23.34 6.38
N ILE A 501 0.75 23.65 5.45
CA ILE A 501 0.43 25.01 4.99
C ILE A 501 -1.01 25.30 5.40
N GLU A 502 -1.20 26.18 6.37
CA GLU A 502 -2.53 26.50 6.92
C GLU A 502 -3.25 27.62 6.15
N ASP A 503 -2.49 28.49 5.49
CA ASP A 503 -3.01 29.63 4.73
C ASP A 503 -2.97 29.35 3.21
N CYS A 504 -3.69 28.32 2.81
CA CYS A 504 -3.87 27.96 1.40
C CYS A 504 -5.26 28.37 0.93
N TYR A 505 -5.37 28.93 -0.28
CA TYR A 505 -6.64 29.37 -0.86
C TYR A 505 -6.93 28.64 -2.15
N VAL A 506 -8.18 28.19 -2.30
CA VAL A 506 -8.63 27.37 -3.43
C VAL A 506 -9.93 27.93 -4.02
N GLU A 507 -10.19 27.68 -5.28
CA GLU A 507 -11.44 28.02 -5.95
C GLU A 507 -12.68 27.53 -5.18
N PRO A 508 -13.79 28.28 -5.15
CA PRO A 508 -14.98 27.89 -4.40
C PRO A 508 -15.66 26.63 -4.92
N ALA A 509 -15.38 26.21 -6.15
CA ALA A 509 -15.91 25.00 -6.76
C ALA A 509 -15.62 23.70 -5.96
N ILE A 510 -14.62 23.72 -5.05
CA ILE A 510 -14.31 22.56 -4.21
C ILE A 510 -15.43 22.23 -3.20
N GLU A 511 -16.34 23.15 -2.87
CA GLU A 511 -17.41 22.91 -1.91
C GLU A 511 -18.36 21.77 -2.27
N LYS A 512 -18.48 21.46 -3.56
CA LYS A 512 -19.33 20.36 -4.04
C LYS A 512 -18.71 18.98 -3.87
N TYR A 513 -17.44 18.91 -3.47
CA TYR A 513 -16.68 17.65 -3.33
C TYR A 513 -16.62 17.23 -1.85
N LYS A 514 -16.17 16.00 -1.63
CA LYS A 514 -16.17 15.36 -0.30
C LYS A 514 -14.81 14.75 0.03
N PRO A 515 -14.54 14.43 1.29
CA PRO A 515 -13.35 13.68 1.68
C PRO A 515 -13.12 12.43 0.82
N GLY A 516 -11.88 12.25 0.37
CA GLY A 516 -11.49 11.20 -0.57
C GLY A 516 -11.45 11.61 -2.04
N ASP A 517 -12.09 12.73 -2.44
CA ASP A 517 -12.01 13.24 -3.80
C ASP A 517 -10.62 13.84 -4.10
N SER A 518 -10.14 13.62 -5.32
CA SER A 518 -8.81 14.04 -5.76
C SER A 518 -8.87 15.13 -6.83
N PHE A 519 -7.86 16.00 -6.84
CA PHE A 519 -7.73 17.15 -7.73
C PHE A 519 -6.32 17.29 -8.26
N GLN A 520 -6.18 17.96 -9.39
CA GLN A 520 -4.93 18.58 -9.77
C GLN A 520 -4.97 20.06 -9.35
N PHE A 521 -4.16 20.45 -8.37
CA PHE A 521 -3.87 21.85 -8.12
C PHE A 521 -2.93 22.32 -9.22
N VAL A 522 -3.44 23.23 -10.04
CA VAL A 522 -2.74 23.69 -11.24
C VAL A 522 -1.33 24.15 -10.91
N ARG A 523 -0.33 23.63 -11.63
CA ARG A 523 1.11 23.87 -11.44
C ARG A 523 1.73 23.33 -10.14
N ASN A 524 0.94 22.84 -9.18
CA ASN A 524 1.42 22.39 -7.87
C ASN A 524 1.53 20.87 -7.72
N GLY A 525 0.52 20.13 -8.12
CA GLY A 525 0.51 18.66 -7.97
C GLY A 525 -0.89 18.07 -7.92
N TYR A 526 -0.97 16.79 -7.58
CA TYR A 526 -2.22 16.11 -7.30
C TYR A 526 -2.46 16.06 -5.80
N PHE A 527 -3.68 16.36 -5.38
CA PHE A 527 -4.09 16.45 -3.98
C PHE A 527 -5.39 15.70 -3.75
N CYS A 528 -5.58 15.19 -2.54
CA CYS A 528 -6.78 14.49 -2.10
C CYS A 528 -7.33 15.18 -0.84
N ILE A 529 -8.65 15.34 -0.73
CA ILE A 529 -9.28 15.80 0.50
C ILE A 529 -9.12 14.71 1.55
N ASP A 530 -8.46 15.01 2.67
CA ASP A 530 -8.18 14.06 3.74
C ASP A 530 -9.49 13.51 4.34
N THR A 531 -9.56 12.18 4.48
CA THR A 531 -10.76 11.49 4.96
C THR A 531 -10.92 11.48 6.48
N LYS A 532 -9.85 11.85 7.22
CA LYS A 532 -9.81 11.79 8.69
C LYS A 532 -9.91 13.17 9.33
N ASP A 533 -9.20 14.15 8.78
CA ASP A 533 -9.02 15.44 9.42
C ASP A 533 -9.82 16.58 8.75
N SER A 534 -10.48 16.32 7.60
CA SER A 534 -11.38 17.28 6.99
C SER A 534 -12.73 17.31 7.70
N THR A 535 -13.31 18.50 7.80
CA THR A 535 -14.69 18.74 8.28
C THR A 535 -15.51 19.42 7.19
N ASP A 536 -16.81 19.50 7.37
CA ASP A 536 -17.70 20.21 6.43
C ASP A 536 -17.34 21.71 6.28
N ASP A 537 -16.77 22.30 7.32
CA ASP A 537 -16.40 23.72 7.33
C ASP A 537 -14.95 23.97 6.88
N HIS A 538 -14.08 22.95 6.93
CA HIS A 538 -12.66 23.11 6.63
C HIS A 538 -12.05 21.85 6.04
N PHE A 539 -11.56 21.95 4.81
CA PHE A 539 -10.87 20.87 4.14
C PHE A 539 -9.36 20.87 4.41
N VAL A 540 -8.84 19.67 4.63
CA VAL A 540 -7.41 19.37 4.67
C VAL A 540 -7.06 18.58 3.41
N PHE A 541 -6.09 19.06 2.64
CA PHE A 541 -5.64 18.41 1.42
C PHE A 541 -4.29 17.72 1.62
N ASN A 542 -4.22 16.45 1.26
CA ASN A 542 -2.98 15.69 1.22
C ASN A 542 -2.41 15.74 -0.21
N ARG A 543 -1.16 16.16 -0.38
CA ARG A 543 -0.48 16.01 -1.66
C ARG A 543 -0.24 14.55 -1.94
N ILE A 544 -0.84 14.03 -3.01
CA ILE A 544 -0.65 12.65 -3.46
C ILE A 544 0.75 12.54 -4.07
N VAL A 545 1.02 13.40 -5.06
CA VAL A 545 2.25 13.39 -5.86
C VAL A 545 2.46 14.73 -6.56
N SER A 546 3.71 15.10 -6.81
CA SER A 546 4.09 16.27 -7.62
C SER A 546 3.75 16.05 -9.11
N LEU A 547 3.74 17.12 -9.91
CA LEU A 547 3.49 17.02 -11.37
C LEU A 547 4.67 16.40 -12.14
N LYS A 548 5.90 16.60 -11.68
CA LYS A 548 7.09 16.08 -12.35
C LYS A 548 7.37 14.65 -11.92
N SER A 549 7.75 13.81 -12.89
CA SER A 549 8.20 12.44 -12.65
C SER A 549 9.72 12.35 -12.86
N SER A 550 10.42 11.70 -11.92
CA SER A 550 11.80 11.26 -12.11
C SER A 550 11.87 9.93 -12.89
N PHE A 551 10.81 9.13 -12.83
CA PHE A 551 10.72 7.85 -13.55
C PHE A 551 10.31 8.06 -15.01
N LYS A 552 10.95 7.32 -15.92
CA LYS A 552 10.60 7.22 -17.34
C LYS A 552 10.54 5.74 -17.73
N LEU A 553 9.49 5.35 -18.45
CA LEU A 553 9.44 4.02 -19.02
C LEU A 553 10.67 3.79 -19.91
N PRO A 554 11.28 2.59 -19.86
CA PRO A 554 12.31 2.21 -20.82
C PRO A 554 11.76 2.42 -22.26
N LYS A 555 12.55 3.04 -23.11
CA LYS A 555 12.18 3.10 -24.54
C LYS A 555 12.17 1.68 -25.07
N LYS A 556 11.03 1.26 -25.67
CA LYS A 556 10.92 -0.01 -26.38
C LYS A 556 11.89 -0.09 -27.53
#